data_039e076ffbb8e82f04e30f4b0829f69d
#
_entry.id   039e076ffbb8e82f04e30f4b0829f69d
#
_cell.length_a   1.000
_cell.length_b   1.000
_cell.length_c   1.000
_cell.angle_alpha   90.00
_cell.angle_beta   90.00
_cell.angle_gamma   90.00
#
_symmetry.space_group_name_H-M   'P 1'
#
loop_
_entity.id
_entity.type
_entity.pdbx_description
1 polymer ?
#
loop_
_entity_poly.entity_id
_entity_poly.type
_entity_poly.pdbx_seq_one_letter_code
_entity_poly.pdbx_strand_id
1 'polypeptide(L)'
;MTNLRNDSVDFFLGATTPAGFKGYFEPLRHEPGMQMYLIKSGPGCGKSTLMKRLAQAAEQQGQPIEKIHCASDPDSLDGVVFLQKHAAILDATAPHVVEPDAPGADEIVVSLYHTIDAEKLAAHRDEVKALFARNAALRGRAARYIASAGSLMLDSRRAEACSANLSLIHISEPTR
;
A
#
# COMPACT_ATOMS: atom_id res chain seq x y z
N MET A 1 17.65 -16.59 -13.35
CA MET A 1 16.33 -17.22 -13.37
C MET A 1 15.75 -17.04 -11.98
N THR A 2 14.90 -16.07 -11.80
CA THR A 2 14.19 -15.82 -10.53
C THR A 2 13.22 -16.97 -10.32
N ASN A 3 13.35 -17.69 -9.21
CA ASN A 3 12.41 -18.72 -8.80
C ASN A 3 11.06 -18.03 -8.56
N LEU A 4 10.17 -18.05 -9.55
CA LEU A 4 8.80 -17.56 -9.41
C LEU A 4 8.14 -18.39 -8.29
N ARG A 5 7.66 -17.72 -7.26
CA ARG A 5 6.86 -18.36 -6.22
C ARG A 5 5.63 -18.98 -6.88
N ASN A 6 5.34 -20.22 -6.55
CA ASN A 6 4.17 -20.93 -7.09
C ASN A 6 2.89 -20.62 -6.30
N ASP A 7 3.02 -19.96 -5.16
CA ASP A 7 1.89 -19.68 -4.26
C ASP A 7 1.56 -18.19 -4.28
N SER A 8 0.27 -17.87 -4.21
CA SER A 8 -0.20 -16.50 -4.01
C SER A 8 0.21 -16.00 -2.63
N VAL A 9 0.58 -14.72 -2.54
CA VAL A 9 1.03 -14.09 -1.30
C VAL A 9 0.21 -12.84 -1.03
N ASP A 10 -0.12 -12.62 0.25
CA ASP A 10 -0.84 -11.43 0.74
C ASP A 10 0.11 -10.61 1.63
N PHE A 11 0.24 -9.30 1.38
CA PHE A 11 1.10 -8.42 2.17
C PHE A 11 0.69 -6.93 2.07
N PHE A 12 1.39 -6.08 2.81
CA PHE A 12 1.20 -4.63 2.80
C PHE A 12 2.46 -3.96 2.24
N LEU A 13 2.30 -3.04 1.28
CA LEU A 13 3.38 -2.18 0.78
C LEU A 13 3.41 -0.80 1.41
N GLY A 14 2.42 -0.47 2.22
CA GLY A 14 2.35 0.81 2.91
C GLY A 14 1.96 0.65 4.37
N ALA A 15 2.37 1.61 5.18
CA ALA A 15 1.99 1.70 6.59
C ALA A 15 1.93 3.14 7.08
N THR A 16 1.04 3.42 8.02
CA THR A 16 1.08 4.66 8.79
C THR A 16 2.14 4.52 9.89
N THR A 17 3.14 5.38 9.86
CA THR A 17 4.27 5.38 10.78
C THR A 17 4.27 6.65 11.64
N PRO A 18 5.09 6.75 12.71
CA PRO A 18 5.30 7.99 13.44
C PRO A 18 5.74 9.17 12.57
N ALA A 19 6.41 8.90 11.45
CA ALA A 19 6.86 9.91 10.48
C ALA A 19 5.86 10.17 9.34
N GLY A 20 4.61 9.67 9.46
CA GLY A 20 3.58 9.74 8.43
C GLY A 20 3.45 8.43 7.64
N PHE A 21 2.69 8.46 6.56
CA PHE A 21 2.55 7.31 5.67
C PHE A 21 3.88 7.02 4.95
N LYS A 22 4.29 5.75 4.98
CA LYS A 22 5.43 5.22 4.24
C LYS A 22 4.95 4.11 3.31
N GLY A 23 5.26 4.23 2.03
CA GLY A 23 4.93 3.24 1.02
C GLY A 23 6.18 2.81 0.25
N TYR A 24 6.16 1.58 -0.24
CA TYR A 24 7.24 0.95 -0.99
C TYR A 24 6.76 0.55 -2.40
N PHE A 25 5.91 1.37 -3.01
CA PHE A 25 5.37 1.12 -4.35
C PHE A 25 6.39 1.39 -5.47
N GLU A 26 7.36 2.28 -5.23
CA GLU A 26 8.38 2.66 -6.23
C GLU A 26 9.24 1.50 -6.73
N PRO A 27 9.76 0.59 -5.88
CA PRO A 27 10.50 -0.57 -6.38
C PRO A 27 9.69 -1.47 -7.30
N LEU A 28 8.38 -1.62 -7.05
CA LEU A 28 7.49 -2.38 -7.92
C LEU A 28 7.27 -1.70 -9.27
N ARG A 29 7.17 -0.37 -9.28
CA ARG A 29 6.99 0.42 -10.51
C ARG A 29 8.19 0.32 -11.46
N HIS A 30 9.39 0.23 -10.89
CA HIS A 30 10.64 0.19 -11.64
C HIS A 30 11.16 -1.25 -11.85
N GLU A 31 10.33 -2.26 -11.59
CA GLU A 31 10.68 -3.66 -11.89
C GLU A 31 10.81 -3.83 -13.40
N PRO A 32 11.98 -4.25 -13.91
CA PRO A 32 12.22 -4.35 -15.35
C PRO A 32 11.21 -5.27 -16.06
N GLY A 33 10.58 -4.77 -17.13
CA GLY A 33 9.59 -5.51 -17.92
C GLY A 33 8.21 -5.63 -17.28
N MET A 34 7.97 -4.96 -16.15
CA MET A 34 6.66 -4.93 -15.49
C MET A 34 5.74 -3.93 -16.19
N GLN A 35 4.61 -4.42 -16.70
CA GLN A 35 3.55 -3.55 -17.22
C GLN A 35 2.69 -3.04 -16.06
N MET A 36 2.65 -1.73 -15.85
CA MET A 36 1.91 -1.12 -14.76
C MET A 36 0.56 -0.58 -15.21
N TYR A 37 -0.50 -0.88 -14.45
CA TYR A 37 -1.84 -0.29 -14.59
C TYR A 37 -2.15 0.55 -13.35
N LEU A 38 -2.20 1.87 -13.53
CA LEU A 38 -2.40 2.83 -12.44
C LEU A 38 -3.85 3.29 -12.42
N ILE A 39 -4.62 2.85 -11.42
CA ILE A 39 -6.03 3.23 -11.30
C ILE A 39 -6.13 4.63 -10.69
N LYS A 40 -6.80 5.53 -11.40
CA LYS A 40 -7.18 6.86 -10.92
C LYS A 40 -8.68 6.95 -10.78
N SER A 41 -9.16 7.18 -9.54
CA SER A 41 -10.58 7.39 -9.28
C SER A 41 -10.82 7.89 -7.85
N GLY A 42 -12.04 8.30 -7.54
CA GLY A 42 -12.46 8.67 -6.20
C GLY A 42 -12.65 7.48 -5.25
N PRO A 43 -12.88 7.74 -3.96
CA PRO A 43 -13.32 6.72 -3.01
C PRO A 43 -14.66 6.10 -3.44
N GLY A 44 -14.83 4.80 -3.19
CA GLY A 44 -16.08 4.10 -3.50
C GLY A 44 -16.30 3.76 -4.98
N CYS A 45 -15.40 4.11 -5.89
CA CYS A 45 -15.56 3.86 -7.34
C CYS A 45 -15.23 2.43 -7.76
N GLY A 46 -15.09 1.49 -6.83
CA GLY A 46 -14.92 0.08 -7.15
C GLY A 46 -13.50 -0.37 -7.44
N LYS A 47 -12.46 0.45 -7.16
CA LYS A 47 -11.04 0.10 -7.38
C LYS A 47 -10.67 -1.26 -6.78
N SER A 48 -10.86 -1.41 -5.46
CA SER A 48 -10.56 -2.66 -4.76
C SER A 48 -11.43 -3.82 -5.26
N THR A 49 -12.70 -3.58 -5.60
CA THR A 49 -13.59 -4.60 -6.17
C THR A 49 -13.07 -5.10 -7.51
N LEU A 50 -12.59 -4.20 -8.37
CA LEU A 50 -11.97 -4.57 -9.65
C LEU A 50 -10.73 -5.43 -9.41
N MET A 51 -9.83 -4.99 -8.54
CA MET A 51 -8.61 -5.73 -8.19
C MET A 51 -8.91 -7.13 -7.62
N LYS A 52 -9.88 -7.23 -6.72
CA LYS A 52 -10.33 -8.53 -6.15
C LYS A 52 -10.87 -9.48 -7.22
N ARG A 53 -11.66 -8.97 -8.18
CA ARG A 53 -12.17 -9.78 -9.30
C ARG A 53 -11.05 -10.27 -10.22
N LEU A 54 -10.08 -9.42 -10.50
CA LEU A 54 -8.91 -9.79 -11.30
C LEU A 54 -8.04 -10.82 -10.58
N ALA A 55 -7.80 -10.63 -9.29
CA ALA A 55 -7.09 -11.57 -8.43
C ALA A 55 -7.77 -12.94 -8.44
N GLN A 56 -9.07 -12.97 -8.16
CA GLN A 56 -9.86 -14.20 -8.16
C GLN A 56 -9.83 -14.92 -9.51
N ALA A 57 -9.93 -14.18 -10.62
CA ALA A 57 -9.87 -14.76 -11.95
C ALA A 57 -8.50 -15.39 -12.27
N ALA A 58 -7.41 -14.78 -11.79
CA ALA A 58 -6.06 -15.33 -11.93
C ALA A 58 -5.88 -16.59 -11.09
N GLU A 59 -6.32 -16.56 -9.83
CA GLU A 59 -6.26 -17.72 -8.91
C GLU A 59 -7.05 -18.91 -9.43
N GLN A 60 -8.25 -18.68 -10.01
CA GLN A 60 -9.05 -19.73 -10.65
C GLN A 60 -8.35 -20.39 -11.85
N GLN A 61 -7.43 -19.67 -12.48
CA GLN A 61 -6.58 -20.19 -13.56
C GLN A 61 -5.27 -20.82 -13.06
N GLY A 62 -5.09 -20.94 -11.75
CA GLY A 62 -3.86 -21.45 -11.14
C GLY A 62 -2.65 -20.53 -11.32
N GLN A 63 -2.88 -19.25 -11.57
CA GLN A 63 -1.79 -18.27 -11.71
C GLN A 63 -1.43 -17.69 -10.33
N PRO A 64 -0.16 -17.80 -9.90
CA PRO A 64 0.28 -17.18 -8.66
C PRO A 64 0.24 -15.66 -8.78
N ILE A 65 -0.27 -15.02 -7.75
CA ILE A 65 -0.38 -13.57 -7.65
C ILE A 65 0.12 -13.06 -6.31
N GLU A 66 0.42 -11.78 -6.25
CA GLU A 66 0.67 -11.08 -4.99
C GLU A 66 -0.43 -10.05 -4.77
N LYS A 67 -1.12 -10.12 -3.62
CA LYS A 67 -2.15 -9.16 -3.24
C LYS A 67 -1.58 -8.15 -2.25
N ILE A 68 -1.70 -6.89 -2.58
CA ILE A 68 -1.25 -5.77 -1.76
C ILE A 68 -2.46 -5.19 -1.06
N HIS A 69 -2.53 -5.41 0.26
CA HIS A 69 -3.63 -4.91 1.08
C HIS A 69 -3.46 -3.44 1.45
N CYS A 70 -4.59 -2.75 1.57
CA CYS A 70 -4.61 -1.37 2.01
C CYS A 70 -4.31 -1.26 3.52
N ALA A 71 -3.33 -0.43 3.88
CA ALA A 71 -2.96 -0.23 5.28
C ALA A 71 -4.05 0.43 6.13
N SER A 72 -5.02 1.08 5.52
CA SER A 72 -6.14 1.74 6.20
C SER A 72 -7.41 0.87 6.28
N ASP A 73 -7.53 -0.11 5.40
CA ASP A 73 -8.65 -1.05 5.29
C ASP A 73 -8.11 -2.39 4.76
N PRO A 74 -7.71 -3.31 5.66
CA PRO A 74 -7.10 -4.59 5.27
C PRO A 74 -7.98 -5.48 4.38
N ASP A 75 -9.29 -5.25 4.38
CA ASP A 75 -10.22 -5.94 3.47
C ASP A 75 -10.19 -5.36 2.06
N SER A 76 -9.59 -4.19 1.84
CA SER A 76 -9.40 -3.58 0.53
C SER A 76 -8.01 -3.89 -0.03
N LEU A 77 -7.90 -3.88 -1.36
CA LEU A 77 -6.63 -4.01 -2.06
C LEU A 77 -6.17 -2.64 -2.59
N ASP A 78 -4.88 -2.37 -2.40
CA ASP A 78 -4.15 -1.26 -3.02
C ASP A 78 -3.43 -1.71 -4.30
N GLY A 79 -3.26 -3.04 -4.49
CA GLY A 79 -2.68 -3.57 -5.72
C GLY A 79 -2.78 -5.09 -5.86
N VAL A 80 -2.51 -5.55 -7.08
CA VAL A 80 -2.32 -6.98 -7.41
C VAL A 80 -1.19 -7.10 -8.43
N VAL A 81 -0.25 -8.01 -8.17
CA VAL A 81 0.84 -8.35 -9.09
C VAL A 81 0.57 -9.72 -9.70
N PHE A 82 0.60 -9.79 -11.02
CA PHE A 82 0.43 -11.01 -11.82
C PHE A 82 1.79 -11.49 -12.28
N LEU A 83 2.44 -12.34 -11.47
CA LEU A 83 3.84 -12.73 -11.64
C LEU A 83 4.14 -13.32 -13.03
N GLN A 84 3.28 -14.21 -13.51
CA GLN A 84 3.48 -14.86 -14.82
C GLN A 84 3.26 -13.92 -16.01
N LYS A 85 2.51 -12.82 -15.81
CA LYS A 85 2.19 -11.85 -16.86
C LYS A 85 3.13 -10.65 -16.86
N HIS A 86 4.04 -10.57 -15.87
CA HIS A 86 4.84 -9.36 -15.63
C HIS A 86 3.98 -8.08 -15.67
N ALA A 87 2.87 -8.11 -14.93
CA ALA A 87 1.93 -7.01 -14.90
C ALA A 87 1.48 -6.75 -13.46
N ALA A 88 1.26 -5.49 -13.13
CA ALA A 88 0.68 -5.09 -11.85
C ALA A 88 -0.40 -4.03 -12.04
N ILE A 89 -1.41 -4.07 -11.18
CA ILE A 89 -2.46 -3.06 -11.10
C ILE A 89 -2.41 -2.42 -9.71
N LEU A 90 -2.32 -1.10 -9.63
CA LEU A 90 -2.21 -0.36 -8.39
C LEU A 90 -3.28 0.72 -8.27
N ASP A 91 -3.77 0.95 -7.06
CA ASP A 91 -4.48 2.18 -6.70
C ASP A 91 -3.46 3.33 -6.64
N ALA A 92 -3.54 4.25 -7.60
CA ALA A 92 -2.64 5.39 -7.72
C ALA A 92 -3.26 6.68 -7.16
N THR A 93 -4.08 6.56 -6.10
CA THR A 93 -4.74 7.69 -5.43
C THR A 93 -4.23 7.88 -4.00
N ALA A 94 -4.56 9.02 -3.38
CA ALA A 94 -4.12 9.30 -2.01
C ALA A 94 -4.51 8.18 -1.03
N PRO A 95 -3.65 7.80 -0.07
CA PRO A 95 -2.41 8.47 0.36
C PRO A 95 -1.14 8.11 -0.44
N HIS A 96 -1.16 7.09 -1.29
CA HIS A 96 -0.04 6.61 -2.10
C HIS A 96 -0.18 7.07 -3.55
N VAL A 97 -0.25 8.39 -3.72
CA VAL A 97 -0.34 8.97 -5.07
C VAL A 97 0.86 8.54 -5.90
N VAL A 98 0.56 7.88 -7.02
CA VAL A 98 1.53 7.46 -8.03
C VAL A 98 1.20 8.18 -9.33
N GLU A 99 2.16 8.92 -9.86
CA GLU A 99 2.06 9.52 -11.20
C GLU A 99 2.94 8.74 -12.16
N PRO A 100 2.48 8.48 -13.37
CA PRO A 100 3.26 7.73 -14.36
C PRO A 100 4.46 8.55 -14.85
N ASP A 101 5.62 7.90 -14.96
CA ASP A 101 6.85 8.51 -15.51
C ASP A 101 6.83 8.49 -17.06
N ALA A 102 6.29 7.41 -17.63
CA ALA A 102 6.19 7.21 -19.08
C ALA A 102 4.78 6.72 -19.46
N PRO A 103 3.75 7.60 -19.35
CA PRO A 103 2.36 7.21 -19.60
C PRO A 103 2.16 6.72 -21.05
N GLY A 104 1.56 5.53 -21.15
CA GLY A 104 1.30 4.87 -22.43
C GLY A 104 2.44 4.00 -22.97
N ALA A 105 3.65 4.08 -22.38
CA ALA A 105 4.74 3.14 -22.65
C ALA A 105 4.68 1.98 -21.65
N ASP A 106 5.29 2.16 -20.49
CA ASP A 106 5.35 1.13 -19.45
C ASP A 106 4.20 1.23 -18.43
N GLU A 107 3.53 2.39 -18.36
CA GLU A 107 2.49 2.67 -17.40
C GLU A 107 1.19 3.11 -18.08
N ILE A 108 0.10 2.40 -17.81
CA ILE A 108 -1.22 2.69 -18.36
C ILE A 108 -2.11 3.26 -17.25
N VAL A 109 -2.62 4.47 -17.45
CA VAL A 109 -3.58 5.06 -16.53
C VAL A 109 -4.99 4.53 -16.82
N VAL A 110 -5.58 3.88 -15.83
CA VAL A 110 -6.95 3.36 -15.87
C VAL A 110 -7.85 4.30 -15.07
N SER A 111 -8.72 5.03 -15.77
CA SER A 111 -9.67 5.92 -15.12
C SER A 111 -11.00 5.21 -14.87
N LEU A 112 -11.47 5.22 -13.62
CA LEU A 112 -12.82 4.76 -13.27
C LEU A 112 -13.79 5.92 -13.02
N TYR A 113 -13.45 7.14 -13.45
CA TYR A 113 -14.35 8.30 -13.27
C TYR A 113 -15.67 8.16 -14.02
N HIS A 114 -15.72 7.34 -15.07
CA HIS A 114 -16.97 7.02 -15.78
C HIS A 114 -17.98 6.23 -14.92
N THR A 115 -17.56 5.64 -13.81
CA THR A 115 -18.47 4.97 -12.85
C THR A 115 -19.13 5.94 -11.87
N ILE A 116 -18.75 7.21 -11.90
CA ILE A 116 -19.24 8.26 -11.00
C ILE A 116 -20.43 8.94 -11.64
N ASP A 117 -21.52 9.04 -10.88
CA ASP A 117 -22.64 9.93 -11.18
C ASP A 117 -22.27 11.38 -10.80
N ALA A 118 -21.73 12.10 -11.77
CA ALA A 118 -21.22 13.46 -11.56
C ALA A 118 -22.33 14.46 -11.18
N GLU A 119 -23.54 14.29 -11.70
CA GLU A 119 -24.67 15.16 -11.39
C GLU A 119 -25.11 14.98 -9.94
N LYS A 120 -25.23 13.73 -9.50
CA LYS A 120 -25.57 13.41 -8.12
C LYS A 120 -24.51 13.89 -7.14
N LEU A 121 -23.21 13.73 -7.46
CA LEU A 121 -22.13 14.27 -6.64
C LEU A 121 -22.12 15.80 -6.61
N ALA A 122 -22.43 16.45 -7.73
CA ALA A 122 -22.54 17.91 -7.78
C ALA A 122 -23.67 18.44 -6.88
N ALA A 123 -24.79 17.73 -6.79
CA ALA A 123 -25.90 18.06 -5.91
C ALA A 123 -25.52 17.98 -4.41
N HIS A 124 -24.56 17.12 -4.05
CA HIS A 124 -24.09 16.91 -2.67
C HIS A 124 -22.69 17.51 -2.43
N ARG A 125 -22.25 18.45 -3.26
CA ARG A 125 -20.89 18.98 -3.26
C ARG A 125 -20.37 19.41 -1.89
N ASP A 126 -21.16 20.18 -1.14
CA ASP A 126 -20.71 20.73 0.13
C ASP A 126 -20.65 19.68 1.23
N GLU A 127 -21.57 18.73 1.22
CA GLU A 127 -21.55 17.56 2.11
C GLU A 127 -20.32 16.70 1.83
N VAL A 128 -20.05 16.39 0.57
CA VAL A 128 -18.86 15.62 0.16
C VAL A 128 -17.58 16.32 0.61
N LYS A 129 -17.45 17.63 0.38
CA LYS A 129 -16.29 18.40 0.84
C LYS A 129 -16.13 18.37 2.36
N ALA A 130 -17.23 18.50 3.10
CA ALA A 130 -17.22 18.43 4.57
C ALA A 130 -16.76 17.06 5.07
N LEU A 131 -17.21 15.98 4.44
CA LEU A 131 -16.77 14.61 4.75
C LEU A 131 -15.27 14.40 4.47
N PHE A 132 -14.76 14.89 3.35
CA PHE A 132 -13.31 14.84 3.04
C PHE A 132 -12.50 15.62 4.08
N ALA A 133 -12.92 16.82 4.44
CA ALA A 133 -12.24 17.63 5.46
C ALA A 133 -12.25 16.94 6.83
N ARG A 134 -13.38 16.37 7.24
CA ARG A 134 -13.51 15.60 8.48
C ARG A 134 -12.59 14.38 8.49
N ASN A 135 -12.55 13.63 7.39
CA ASN A 135 -11.68 12.46 7.24
C ASN A 135 -10.21 12.85 7.33
N ALA A 136 -9.79 13.93 6.66
CA ALA A 136 -8.43 14.46 6.75
C ALA A 136 -8.05 14.85 8.18
N ALA A 137 -8.95 15.52 8.90
CA ALA A 137 -8.74 15.89 10.31
C ALA A 137 -8.60 14.66 11.23
N LEU A 138 -9.42 13.63 11.03
CA LEU A 138 -9.35 12.38 11.80
C LEU A 138 -8.05 11.63 11.53
N ARG A 139 -7.62 11.51 10.27
CA ARG A 139 -6.33 10.93 9.90
C ARG A 139 -5.16 11.68 10.50
N GLY A 140 -5.18 13.02 10.45
CA GLY A 140 -4.17 13.85 11.08
C GLY A 140 -4.11 13.67 12.60
N ARG A 141 -5.27 13.47 13.26
CA ARG A 141 -5.31 13.16 14.69
C ARG A 141 -4.74 11.79 14.99
N ALA A 142 -5.09 10.77 14.22
CA ALA A 142 -4.55 9.42 14.36
C ALA A 142 -3.03 9.40 14.17
N ALA A 143 -2.51 10.10 13.17
CA ALA A 143 -1.07 10.22 12.92
C ALA A 143 -0.32 10.82 14.13
N ARG A 144 -0.89 11.82 14.82
CA ARG A 144 -0.28 12.39 16.03
C ARG A 144 -0.22 11.38 17.18
N TYR A 145 -1.25 10.56 17.37
CA TYR A 145 -1.20 9.49 18.40
C TYR A 145 -0.14 8.43 18.06
N ILE A 146 -0.04 8.03 16.79
CA ILE A 146 1.00 7.09 16.35
C ILE A 146 2.40 7.70 16.54
N ALA A 147 2.59 8.97 16.23
CA ALA A 147 3.86 9.67 16.46
C ALA A 147 4.23 9.70 17.94
N SER A 148 3.27 10.00 18.82
CA SER A 148 3.47 9.99 20.29
C SER A 148 3.83 8.58 20.81
N ALA A 149 3.12 7.55 20.35
CA ALA A 149 3.42 6.17 20.70
C ALA A 149 4.83 5.76 20.20
N GLY A 150 5.20 6.17 18.98
CA GLY A 150 6.53 5.93 18.43
C GLY A 150 7.64 6.57 19.27
N SER A 151 7.42 7.79 19.77
CA SER A 151 8.37 8.46 20.67
C SER A 151 8.56 7.69 21.98
N LEU A 152 7.47 7.25 22.60
CA LEU A 152 7.52 6.43 23.83
C LEU A 152 8.24 5.10 23.61
N MET A 153 8.00 4.43 22.47
CA MET A 153 8.69 3.19 22.13
C MET A 153 10.20 3.40 21.93
N LEU A 154 10.59 4.51 21.32
CA LEU A 154 12.01 4.85 21.15
C LEU A 154 12.69 5.10 22.49
N ASP A 155 12.02 5.79 23.41
CA ASP A 155 12.56 6.04 24.74
C ASP A 155 12.65 4.76 25.58
N SER A 156 11.66 3.86 25.47
CA SER A 156 11.74 2.52 26.09
C SER A 156 12.95 1.74 25.59
N ARG A 157 13.15 1.69 24.26
CA ARG A 157 14.33 1.01 23.67
C ARG A 157 15.66 1.62 24.12
N ARG A 158 15.73 2.95 24.25
CA ARG A 158 16.92 3.62 24.78
C ARG A 158 17.19 3.22 26.23
N ALA A 159 16.16 3.20 27.06
CA ALA A 159 16.27 2.77 28.47
C ALA A 159 16.74 1.30 28.58
N GLU A 160 16.16 0.42 27.77
CA GLU A 160 16.56 -0.99 27.67
C GLU A 160 18.02 -1.14 27.22
N ALA A 161 18.45 -0.40 26.20
CA ALA A 161 19.83 -0.42 25.71
C ALA A 161 20.81 0.09 26.75
N CYS A 162 20.45 1.10 27.56
CA CYS A 162 21.29 1.59 28.67
C CYS A 162 21.37 0.59 29.83
N SER A 163 20.34 -0.22 30.03
CA SER A 163 20.29 -1.24 31.10
C SER A 163 20.84 -2.59 30.67
N ALA A 164 21.05 -2.81 29.37
CA ALA A 164 21.61 -4.05 28.83
C ALA A 164 23.07 -4.20 29.30
N ASN A 165 23.34 -5.24 30.09
CA ASN A 165 24.69 -5.58 30.51
C ASN A 165 25.41 -6.31 29.36
N LEU A 166 26.12 -5.56 28.52
CA LEU A 166 26.83 -6.08 27.36
C LEU A 166 27.90 -7.14 27.71
N SER A 167 28.33 -7.22 28.99
CA SER A 167 29.27 -8.25 29.44
C SER A 167 28.71 -9.67 29.37
N LEU A 168 27.39 -9.83 29.35
CA LEU A 168 26.71 -11.14 29.21
C LEU A 168 26.55 -11.59 27.76
N ILE A 169 26.88 -10.76 26.78
CA ILE A 169 26.76 -11.06 25.34
C ILE A 169 28.11 -11.58 24.76
N HIS A 170 29.16 -11.67 25.58
CA HIS A 170 30.40 -12.37 25.18
C HIS A 170 30.10 -13.87 25.07
N ILE A 171 29.74 -14.29 23.87
CA ILE A 171 29.84 -15.69 23.48
C ILE A 171 31.34 -15.99 23.50
N SER A 172 31.77 -16.81 24.47
CA SER A 172 33.12 -17.31 24.53
C SER A 172 33.48 -17.92 23.17
N GLU A 173 34.56 -17.48 22.58
CA GLU A 173 35.11 -18.11 21.38
C GLU A 173 35.30 -19.63 21.66
N PRO A 174 34.91 -20.49 20.70
CA PRO A 174 35.16 -21.90 20.89
C PRO A 174 36.65 -22.11 21.04
N THR A 175 37.05 -22.54 22.22
CA THR A 175 38.42 -23.03 22.46
C THR A 175 38.73 -24.12 21.46
N ARG A 176 39.80 -23.89 20.69
CA ARG A 176 40.38 -24.89 19.78
C ARG A 176 40.89 -26.12 20.50
#